data_d97c6a448acf7010e5abd79a898e113d
#
_entry.id   d97c6a448acf7010e5abd79a898e113d
#
_cell.length_a   1.000
_cell.length_b   1.000
_cell.length_c   1.000
_cell.angle_alpha   90.00
_cell.angle_beta   90.00
_cell.angle_gamma   90.00
#
_symmetry.space_group_name_H-M   'P 1'
#
loop_
_entity.id
_entity.type
_entity.pdbx_description
1 polymer ?
#
loop_
_entity_poly.entity_id
_entity_poly.type
_entity_poly.pdbx_seq_one_letter_code
_entity_poly.pdbx_strand_id
1 'polypeptide(L)'
;MRIEICGGIASGKTTLTHAIDKITTFHGVYEDFLTNTFLDDFYSNPDIYCYETEMSFLLQHMHQIKKKMQYTSGLVCDFSCEQDFAYAQNNLSARAMKSFQLMYDEVYREISQPDVIIFLKCPFHVLKDRITVRNRKNEQDIGILYLEKTVRQLEQRISITDIPVIEIDSHYWDFREQSEVYDVLTLYLKDILLL
;
A
#
# COMPACT_ATOMS: atom_id res chain seq x y z
N MET A 1 17.56 -3.49 3.53
CA MET A 1 16.30 -3.39 4.31
C MET A 1 15.19 -2.82 3.44
N ARG A 2 14.00 -3.42 3.48
CA ARG A 2 12.83 -2.92 2.75
C ARG A 2 11.65 -2.73 3.70
N ILE A 3 11.10 -1.51 3.71
CA ILE A 3 9.88 -1.12 4.43
C ILE A 3 8.75 -1.05 3.42
N GLU A 4 7.63 -1.68 3.69
CA GLU A 4 6.41 -1.54 2.90
C GLU A 4 5.34 -0.83 3.71
N ILE A 5 4.71 0.21 3.15
CA ILE A 5 3.63 0.92 3.82
C ILE A 5 2.30 0.40 3.30
N CYS A 6 1.52 -0.17 4.19
CA CYS A 6 0.21 -0.74 3.94
C CYS A 6 -0.90 0.15 4.50
N GLY A 7 -2.04 0.21 3.83
CA GLY A 7 -3.19 0.98 4.31
C GLY A 7 -4.21 1.25 3.23
N GLY A 8 -5.41 1.64 3.61
CA GLY A 8 -6.49 1.94 2.68
C GLY A 8 -6.20 3.08 1.71
N ILE A 9 -7.05 3.25 0.70
CA ILE A 9 -7.00 4.39 -0.23
C ILE A 9 -7.09 5.69 0.59
N ALA A 10 -6.20 6.65 0.30
CA ALA A 10 -6.09 7.93 1.01
C ALA A 10 -5.67 7.85 2.49
N SER A 11 -5.11 6.73 2.98
CA SER A 11 -4.60 6.61 4.36
C SER A 11 -3.34 7.44 4.64
N GLY A 12 -2.66 7.94 3.60
CA GLY A 12 -1.43 8.75 3.75
C GLY A 12 -0.14 8.01 3.43
N LYS A 13 -0.20 6.82 2.80
CA LYS A 13 0.98 6.01 2.43
C LYS A 13 2.06 6.82 1.71
N THR A 14 1.70 7.45 0.61
CA THR A 14 2.65 8.25 -0.20
C THR A 14 3.25 9.41 0.60
N THR A 15 2.46 10.06 1.45
CA THR A 15 2.95 11.16 2.30
C THR A 15 3.98 10.66 3.31
N LEU A 16 3.70 9.52 3.96
CA LEU A 16 4.64 8.91 4.90
C LEU A 16 5.91 8.40 4.19
N THR A 17 5.76 7.81 2.99
CA THR A 17 6.91 7.40 2.17
C THR A 17 7.83 8.57 1.85
N HIS A 18 7.26 9.72 1.45
CA HIS A 18 8.04 10.94 1.23
C HIS A 18 8.73 11.43 2.50
N ALA A 19 8.06 11.35 3.64
CA ALA A 19 8.65 11.73 4.92
C ALA A 19 9.88 10.87 5.23
N ILE A 20 9.76 9.55 5.13
CA ILE A 20 10.87 8.62 5.40
C ILE A 20 12.03 8.80 4.40
N ASP A 21 11.73 8.89 3.09
CA ASP A 21 12.72 9.13 2.04
C ASP A 21 13.55 10.40 2.31
N LYS A 22 12.89 11.46 2.82
CA LYS A 22 13.55 12.74 3.10
C LYS A 22 14.44 12.74 4.35
N ILE A 23 14.02 12.03 5.40
CA ILE A 23 14.67 12.11 6.72
C ILE A 23 15.63 10.97 7.02
N THR A 24 15.71 9.98 6.13
CA THR A 24 16.51 8.76 6.30
C THR A 24 17.37 8.49 5.07
N THR A 25 18.12 7.39 5.10
CA THR A 25 18.89 6.87 3.96
C THR A 25 18.08 5.92 3.07
N PHE A 26 16.81 5.70 3.37
CA PHE A 26 15.92 4.89 2.54
C PHE A 26 15.50 5.66 1.29
N HIS A 27 15.33 4.94 0.20
CA HIS A 27 14.85 5.50 -1.06
C HIS A 27 13.38 5.14 -1.31
N GLY A 28 12.56 6.13 -1.60
CA GLY A 28 11.14 5.96 -1.90
C GLY A 28 10.90 5.19 -3.20
N VAL A 29 10.01 4.22 -3.13
CA VAL A 29 9.42 3.52 -4.28
C VAL A 29 7.94 3.87 -4.28
N TYR A 30 7.52 4.62 -5.29
CA TYR A 30 6.16 5.17 -5.35
C TYR A 30 5.31 4.39 -6.34
N GLU A 31 4.08 4.06 -5.94
CA GLU A 31 3.11 3.42 -6.82
C GLU A 31 2.80 4.32 -8.01
N ASP A 32 3.03 3.81 -9.21
CA ASP A 32 2.65 4.46 -10.46
C ASP A 32 1.35 3.85 -10.99
N PHE A 33 0.24 4.18 -10.34
CA PHE A 33 -1.09 3.67 -10.70
C PHE A 33 -1.50 4.04 -12.14
N LEU A 34 -0.92 5.10 -12.73
CA LEU A 34 -1.21 5.49 -14.13
C LEU A 34 -0.64 4.51 -15.14
N THR A 35 0.34 3.70 -14.76
CA THR A 35 0.90 2.67 -15.64
C THR A 35 0.09 1.37 -15.64
N ASN A 36 -0.87 1.21 -14.73
CA ASN A 36 -1.82 0.11 -14.78
C ASN A 36 -2.92 0.42 -15.82
N THR A 37 -2.72 -0.08 -17.03
CA THR A 37 -3.61 0.20 -18.17
C THR A 37 -5.03 -0.34 -17.99
N PHE A 38 -5.27 -1.19 -17.01
CA PHE A 38 -6.58 -1.81 -16.74
C PHE A 38 -7.38 -1.04 -15.67
N LEU A 39 -6.77 -0.06 -15.01
CA LEU A 39 -7.38 0.57 -13.85
C LEU A 39 -8.64 1.37 -14.15
N ASP A 40 -8.67 2.09 -15.28
CA ASP A 40 -9.85 2.86 -15.71
C ASP A 40 -11.02 1.92 -16.09
N ASP A 41 -10.70 0.81 -16.75
CA ASP A 41 -11.69 -0.22 -17.10
C ASP A 41 -12.21 -0.92 -15.83
N PHE A 42 -11.34 -1.19 -14.86
CA PHE A 42 -11.73 -1.74 -13.56
C PHE A 42 -12.72 -0.84 -12.83
N TYR A 43 -12.47 0.45 -12.73
CA TYR A 43 -13.42 1.36 -12.08
C TYR A 43 -14.76 1.45 -12.83
N SER A 44 -14.74 1.26 -14.14
CA SER A 44 -15.97 1.24 -14.96
C SER A 44 -16.74 -0.07 -14.82
N ASN A 45 -16.06 -1.20 -14.71
CA ASN A 45 -16.68 -2.53 -14.60
C ASN A 45 -15.77 -3.51 -13.81
N PRO A 46 -15.78 -3.44 -12.46
CA PRO A 46 -14.91 -4.24 -11.61
C PRO A 46 -15.04 -5.75 -11.82
N ASP A 47 -16.25 -6.24 -12.09
CA ASP A 47 -16.51 -7.68 -12.24
C ASP A 47 -15.82 -8.29 -13.46
N ILE A 48 -15.52 -7.47 -14.47
CA ILE A 48 -14.86 -7.93 -15.73
C ILE A 48 -13.35 -7.79 -15.61
N TYR A 49 -12.85 -6.65 -15.13
CA TYR A 49 -11.44 -6.27 -15.24
C TYR A 49 -10.61 -6.42 -13.96
N CYS A 50 -11.20 -7.00 -12.89
CA CYS A 50 -10.49 -7.16 -11.62
C CYS A 50 -9.24 -8.04 -11.74
N TYR A 51 -9.28 -9.11 -12.52
CA TYR A 51 -8.18 -10.07 -12.59
C TYR A 51 -6.91 -9.44 -13.18
N GLU A 52 -6.99 -8.86 -14.37
CA GLU A 52 -5.85 -8.22 -15.01
C GLU A 52 -5.35 -7.01 -14.24
N THR A 53 -6.23 -6.28 -13.57
CA THR A 53 -5.87 -5.12 -12.74
C THR A 53 -5.05 -5.54 -11.53
N GLU A 54 -5.50 -6.55 -10.77
CA GLU A 54 -4.78 -7.04 -9.57
C GLU A 54 -3.45 -7.70 -9.94
N MET A 55 -3.42 -8.49 -11.02
CA MET A 55 -2.20 -9.11 -11.52
C MET A 55 -1.18 -8.07 -11.98
N SER A 56 -1.66 -7.00 -12.64
CA SER A 56 -0.82 -5.90 -13.11
C SER A 56 -0.19 -5.14 -11.95
N PHE A 57 -0.93 -4.81 -10.90
CA PHE A 57 -0.38 -4.15 -9.71
C PHE A 57 0.73 -4.98 -9.07
N LEU A 58 0.47 -6.25 -8.80
CA LEU A 58 1.45 -7.14 -8.18
C LEU A 58 2.76 -7.23 -8.99
N LEU A 59 2.66 -7.37 -10.32
CA LEU A 59 3.84 -7.41 -11.21
C LEU A 59 4.56 -6.07 -11.29
N GLN A 60 3.85 -4.96 -11.32
CA GLN A 60 4.44 -3.61 -11.34
C GLN A 60 5.21 -3.34 -10.04
N HIS A 61 4.64 -3.66 -8.88
CA HIS A 61 5.29 -3.52 -7.58
C HIS A 61 6.56 -4.35 -7.51
N MET A 62 6.51 -5.62 -7.91
CA MET A 62 7.72 -6.45 -8.01
C MET A 62 8.78 -5.81 -8.92
N HIS A 63 8.38 -5.34 -10.11
CA HIS A 63 9.31 -4.70 -11.05
C HIS A 63 9.96 -3.44 -10.47
N GLN A 64 9.16 -2.57 -9.84
CA GLN A 64 9.64 -1.34 -9.24
C GLN A 64 10.65 -1.62 -8.11
N ILE A 65 10.35 -2.59 -7.22
CA ILE A 65 11.24 -3.03 -6.16
C ILE A 65 12.55 -3.56 -6.75
N LYS A 66 12.48 -4.53 -7.68
CA LYS A 66 13.68 -5.12 -8.32
C LYS A 66 14.56 -4.07 -8.99
N LYS A 67 13.96 -3.10 -9.67
CA LYS A 67 14.68 -2.00 -10.32
C LYS A 67 15.43 -1.14 -9.31
N LYS A 68 14.82 -0.80 -8.19
CA LYS A 68 15.43 0.05 -7.16
C LYS A 68 16.49 -0.68 -6.34
N MET A 69 16.28 -1.95 -6.02
CA MET A 69 17.25 -2.78 -5.27
C MET A 69 18.62 -2.88 -5.94
N GLN A 70 18.71 -2.60 -7.24
CA GLN A 70 20.00 -2.57 -7.95
C GLN A 70 20.90 -1.39 -7.55
N TYR A 71 20.32 -0.34 -6.95
CA TYR A 71 21.00 0.93 -6.71
C TYR A 71 21.09 1.32 -5.23
N THR A 72 20.35 0.63 -4.37
CA THR A 72 20.29 0.96 -2.93
C THR A 72 20.01 -0.26 -2.06
N SER A 73 20.49 -0.22 -0.83
CA SER A 73 20.25 -1.26 0.18
C SER A 73 19.05 -0.96 1.10
N GLY A 74 18.48 0.25 1.03
CA GLY A 74 17.34 0.69 1.83
C GLY A 74 16.19 1.20 0.97
N LEU A 75 15.01 0.56 1.05
CA LEU A 75 13.80 0.95 0.33
C LEU A 75 12.64 1.22 1.29
N VAL A 76 11.84 2.22 0.97
CA VAL A 76 10.51 2.42 1.53
C VAL A 76 9.49 2.51 0.41
N CYS A 77 8.50 1.62 0.39
CA CYS A 77 7.49 1.52 -0.66
C CYS A 77 6.15 2.09 -0.16
N ASP A 78 5.46 2.89 -0.98
CA ASP A 78 4.11 3.40 -0.66
C ASP A 78 2.99 2.42 -1.04
N PHE A 79 3.36 1.16 -1.16
CA PHE A 79 2.52 0.00 -1.40
C PHE A 79 3.06 -1.21 -0.63
N SER A 80 2.28 -2.29 -0.58
CA SER A 80 2.69 -3.53 0.05
C SER A 80 2.09 -4.72 -0.70
N CYS A 81 2.89 -5.78 -0.88
CA CYS A 81 2.37 -7.03 -1.45
C CYS A 81 1.26 -7.66 -0.59
N GLU A 82 1.27 -7.44 0.73
CA GLU A 82 0.16 -7.83 1.61
C GLU A 82 -1.13 -7.04 1.30
N GLN A 83 -0.99 -5.77 0.92
CA GLN A 83 -2.11 -4.96 0.45
C GLN A 83 -2.65 -5.49 -0.88
N ASP A 84 -1.79 -5.79 -1.86
CA ASP A 84 -2.21 -6.37 -3.13
C ASP A 84 -2.99 -7.66 -2.91
N PHE A 85 -2.52 -8.51 -2.00
CA PHE A 85 -3.21 -9.73 -1.63
C PHE A 85 -4.61 -9.48 -1.04
N ALA A 86 -4.74 -8.51 -0.14
CA ALA A 86 -6.02 -8.15 0.47
C ALA A 86 -7.01 -7.58 -0.57
N TYR A 87 -6.52 -6.75 -1.51
CA TYR A 87 -7.35 -6.25 -2.61
C TYR A 87 -7.78 -7.37 -3.54
N ALA A 88 -6.87 -8.27 -3.91
CA ALA A 88 -7.20 -9.44 -4.71
C ALA A 88 -8.26 -10.34 -4.04
N GLN A 89 -8.16 -10.55 -2.72
CA GLN A 89 -9.19 -11.28 -1.95
C GLN A 89 -10.55 -10.58 -1.98
N ASN A 90 -10.55 -9.25 -2.04
CA ASN A 90 -11.78 -8.46 -2.14
C ASN A 90 -12.43 -8.54 -3.52
N ASN A 91 -11.62 -8.56 -4.57
CA ASN A 91 -12.04 -8.33 -5.94
C ASN A 91 -12.15 -9.60 -6.78
N LEU A 92 -11.35 -10.63 -6.48
CA LEU A 92 -11.25 -11.81 -7.33
C LEU A 92 -12.23 -12.92 -6.92
N SER A 93 -12.70 -13.67 -7.92
CA SER A 93 -13.40 -14.92 -7.67
C SER A 93 -12.47 -15.96 -7.02
N ALA A 94 -13.02 -16.96 -6.33
CA ALA A 94 -12.24 -18.03 -5.71
C ALA A 94 -11.34 -18.79 -6.72
N ARG A 95 -11.74 -18.88 -7.99
CA ARG A 95 -10.93 -19.46 -9.07
C ARG A 95 -9.75 -18.55 -9.43
N ALA A 96 -9.99 -17.28 -9.64
CA ALA A 96 -8.98 -16.29 -10.01
C ALA A 96 -7.96 -16.10 -8.87
N MET A 97 -8.43 -16.12 -7.62
CA MET A 97 -7.57 -16.02 -6.44
C MET A 97 -6.52 -17.13 -6.35
N LYS A 98 -6.81 -18.35 -6.85
CA LYS A 98 -5.81 -19.43 -6.89
C LYS A 98 -4.62 -19.10 -7.78
N SER A 99 -4.85 -18.53 -8.96
CA SER A 99 -3.75 -18.11 -9.84
C SER A 99 -3.04 -16.86 -9.32
N PHE A 100 -3.75 -15.95 -8.69
CA PHE A 100 -3.14 -14.81 -7.99
C PHE A 100 -2.20 -15.28 -6.87
N GLN A 101 -2.63 -16.23 -6.05
CA GLN A 101 -1.80 -16.79 -4.98
C GLN A 101 -0.49 -17.39 -5.51
N LEU A 102 -0.53 -18.14 -6.61
CA LEU A 102 0.69 -18.70 -7.21
C LEU A 102 1.66 -17.59 -7.68
N MET A 103 1.13 -16.54 -8.27
CA MET A 103 1.93 -15.38 -8.68
C MET A 103 2.49 -14.62 -7.48
N TYR A 104 1.69 -14.42 -6.44
CA TYR A 104 2.09 -13.78 -5.20
C TYR A 104 3.25 -14.54 -4.51
N ASP A 105 3.15 -15.87 -4.45
CA ASP A 105 4.21 -16.71 -3.90
C ASP A 105 5.51 -16.60 -4.72
N GLU A 106 5.40 -16.51 -6.04
CA GLU A 106 6.55 -16.31 -6.92
C GLU A 106 7.16 -14.92 -6.75
N VAL A 107 6.34 -13.87 -6.60
CA VAL A 107 6.82 -12.51 -6.31
C VAL A 107 7.69 -12.51 -5.05
N TYR A 108 7.26 -13.14 -3.96
CA TYR A 108 8.06 -13.21 -2.74
C TYR A 108 9.32 -14.07 -2.87
N ARG A 109 9.36 -15.07 -3.74
CA ARG A 109 10.61 -15.78 -4.08
C ARG A 109 11.61 -14.85 -4.78
N GLU A 110 11.10 -13.97 -5.64
CA GLU A 110 11.91 -13.08 -6.46
C GLU A 110 12.46 -11.84 -5.69
N ILE A 111 11.66 -11.29 -4.78
CA ILE A 111 12.02 -10.05 -4.07
C ILE A 111 12.20 -10.22 -2.57
N SER A 112 12.02 -11.43 -2.03
CA SER A 112 11.92 -11.74 -0.59
C SER A 112 10.74 -11.02 0.10
N GLN A 113 10.48 -11.32 1.35
CA GLN A 113 9.53 -10.56 2.17
C GLN A 113 10.16 -9.22 2.60
N PRO A 114 9.36 -8.18 2.89
CA PRO A 114 9.87 -6.97 3.50
C PRO A 114 10.37 -7.24 4.93
N ASP A 115 11.29 -6.42 5.40
CA ASP A 115 11.79 -6.51 6.78
C ASP A 115 10.75 -6.02 7.79
N VAL A 116 9.90 -5.07 7.38
CA VAL A 116 8.83 -4.52 8.21
C VAL A 116 7.70 -3.92 7.35
N ILE A 117 6.49 -4.05 7.83
CA ILE A 117 5.32 -3.35 7.30
C ILE A 117 4.92 -2.23 8.25
N ILE A 118 4.72 -1.03 7.74
CA ILE A 118 4.05 0.05 8.48
C ILE A 118 2.59 0.06 8.05
N PHE A 119 1.70 -0.33 8.94
CA PHE A 119 0.28 -0.37 8.68
C PHE A 119 -0.42 0.91 9.13
N LEU A 120 -0.92 1.69 8.18
CA LEU A 120 -1.68 2.90 8.43
C LEU A 120 -3.15 2.57 8.68
N LYS A 121 -3.49 2.42 9.95
CA LYS A 121 -4.88 2.30 10.39
C LYS A 121 -5.62 3.60 10.17
N CYS A 122 -6.79 3.52 9.53
CA CYS A 122 -7.65 4.67 9.34
C CYS A 122 -9.11 4.23 9.19
N PRO A 123 -10.03 4.82 9.94
CA PRO A 123 -11.45 4.51 9.80
C PRO A 123 -11.94 4.81 8.38
N PHE A 124 -12.78 3.93 7.81
CA PHE A 124 -13.23 4.04 6.43
C PHE A 124 -13.97 5.35 6.11
N HIS A 125 -14.70 5.95 7.06
CA HIS A 125 -15.35 7.24 6.88
C HIS A 125 -14.34 8.38 6.69
N VAL A 126 -13.22 8.35 7.43
CA VAL A 126 -12.11 9.32 7.27
C VAL A 126 -11.45 9.15 5.91
N LEU A 127 -11.23 7.90 5.46
CA LEU A 127 -10.69 7.63 4.13
C LEU A 127 -11.60 8.21 3.04
N LYS A 128 -12.93 8.04 3.18
CA LYS A 128 -13.90 8.61 2.24
C LYS A 128 -13.82 10.13 2.17
N ASP A 129 -13.75 10.80 3.31
CA ASP A 129 -13.61 12.26 3.36
C ASP A 129 -12.30 12.71 2.66
N ARG A 130 -11.19 12.01 2.92
CA ARG A 130 -9.90 12.29 2.28
C ARG A 130 -9.93 12.04 0.77
N ILE A 131 -10.61 10.99 0.29
CA ILE A 131 -10.82 10.70 -1.13
C ILE A 131 -11.59 11.85 -1.78
N THR A 132 -12.67 12.32 -1.13
CA THR A 132 -13.48 13.43 -1.62
C THR A 132 -12.66 14.73 -1.72
N VAL A 133 -11.87 15.05 -0.70
CA VAL A 133 -10.99 16.25 -0.69
C VAL A 133 -9.90 16.14 -1.76
N ARG A 134 -9.30 14.95 -1.92
CA ARG A 134 -8.24 14.70 -2.92
C ARG A 134 -8.75 14.80 -4.36
N ASN A 135 -10.03 14.52 -4.59
CA ASN A 135 -10.76 14.71 -5.84
C ASN A 135 -10.10 14.07 -7.08
N ARG A 136 -9.52 12.88 -6.95
CA ARG A 136 -9.04 12.12 -8.12
C ARG A 136 -10.21 11.56 -8.90
N LYS A 137 -10.22 11.77 -10.23
CA LYS A 137 -11.33 11.40 -11.12
C LYS A 137 -11.73 9.92 -10.97
N ASN A 138 -10.77 9.03 -10.93
CA ASN A 138 -11.00 7.58 -10.91
C ASN A 138 -11.43 7.05 -9.53
N GLU A 139 -11.37 7.87 -8.48
CA GLU A 139 -11.71 7.46 -7.12
C GLU A 139 -13.07 8.01 -6.65
N GLN A 140 -13.70 8.90 -7.42
CA GLN A 140 -14.95 9.56 -7.01
C GLN A 140 -16.13 8.59 -6.86
N ASP A 141 -16.15 7.54 -7.69
CA ASP A 141 -17.23 6.55 -7.72
C ASP A 141 -16.99 5.36 -6.78
N ILE A 142 -15.90 5.38 -5.97
CA ILE A 142 -15.61 4.32 -5.01
C ILE A 142 -16.72 4.25 -3.95
N GLY A 143 -17.48 3.16 -3.96
CA GLY A 143 -18.57 2.93 -3.03
C GLY A 143 -18.09 2.76 -1.59
N ILE A 144 -18.86 3.26 -0.62
CA ILE A 144 -18.52 3.18 0.80
C ILE A 144 -18.40 1.72 1.28
N LEU A 145 -19.24 0.83 0.76
CA LEU A 145 -19.20 -0.60 1.08
C LEU A 145 -17.90 -1.27 0.56
N TYR A 146 -17.40 -0.83 -0.59
CA TYR A 146 -16.13 -1.30 -1.12
C TYR A 146 -14.97 -0.89 -0.22
N LEU A 147 -14.92 0.39 0.20
CA LEU A 147 -13.90 0.89 1.13
C LEU A 147 -13.93 0.14 2.46
N GLU A 148 -15.12 -0.04 3.04
CA GLU A 148 -15.28 -0.77 4.30
C GLU A 148 -14.78 -2.22 4.17
N LYS A 149 -15.18 -2.92 3.11
CA LYS A 149 -14.76 -4.29 2.85
C LYS A 149 -13.24 -4.36 2.66
N THR A 150 -12.66 -3.44 1.92
CA THR A 150 -11.20 -3.39 1.67
C THR A 150 -10.43 -3.16 2.98
N VAL A 151 -10.87 -2.21 3.82
CA VAL A 151 -10.24 -1.96 5.12
C VAL A 151 -10.27 -3.23 5.99
N ARG A 152 -11.40 -3.91 6.07
CA ARG A 152 -11.53 -5.16 6.82
C ARG A 152 -10.60 -6.27 6.29
N GLN A 153 -10.49 -6.41 4.97
CA GLN A 153 -9.58 -7.39 4.36
C GLN A 153 -8.11 -7.07 4.67
N LEU A 154 -7.73 -5.79 4.63
CA LEU A 154 -6.40 -5.36 5.03
C LEU A 154 -6.11 -5.69 6.49
N GLU A 155 -7.01 -5.33 7.41
CA GLU A 155 -6.86 -5.65 8.84
C GLU A 155 -6.72 -7.15 9.09
N GLN A 156 -7.55 -7.97 8.44
CA GLN A 156 -7.47 -9.42 8.53
C GLN A 156 -6.13 -9.94 7.99
N ARG A 157 -5.69 -9.44 6.84
CA ARG A 157 -4.41 -9.87 6.23
C ARG A 157 -3.23 -9.50 7.11
N ILE A 158 -3.19 -8.29 7.62
CA ILE A 158 -2.13 -7.81 8.51
C ILE A 158 -2.13 -8.56 9.86
N SER A 159 -3.28 -8.97 10.37
CA SER A 159 -3.36 -9.71 11.65
C SER A 159 -2.79 -11.13 11.60
N ILE A 160 -2.62 -11.70 10.41
CA ILE A 160 -2.13 -13.08 10.20
C ILE A 160 -0.77 -13.16 9.50
N THR A 161 -0.18 -12.03 9.13
CA THR A 161 1.16 -12.02 8.49
C THR A 161 2.24 -12.34 9.52
N ASP A 162 3.27 -13.07 9.11
CA ASP A 162 4.46 -13.34 9.92
C ASP A 162 5.51 -12.21 9.84
N ILE A 163 5.26 -11.21 8.98
CA ILE A 163 6.14 -10.06 8.81
C ILE A 163 5.96 -9.11 10.00
N PRO A 164 7.03 -8.56 10.59
CA PRO A 164 6.92 -7.55 11.63
C PRO A 164 6.05 -6.36 11.20
N VAL A 165 5.09 -5.95 12.04
CA VAL A 165 4.16 -4.86 11.73
C VAL A 165 4.27 -3.74 12.76
N ILE A 166 4.38 -2.51 12.29
CA ILE A 166 4.24 -1.28 13.07
C ILE A 166 2.90 -0.66 12.69
N GLU A 167 1.97 -0.58 13.64
CA GLU A 167 0.67 0.07 13.42
C GLU A 167 0.73 1.56 13.77
N ILE A 168 0.26 2.40 12.86
CA ILE A 168 0.12 3.85 13.06
C ILE A 168 -1.33 4.24 12.79
N ASP A 169 -1.98 4.90 13.74
CA ASP A 169 -3.31 5.46 13.54
C ASP A 169 -3.21 6.76 12.73
N SER A 170 -3.39 6.64 11.42
CA SER A 170 -3.26 7.76 10.50
C SER A 170 -4.41 8.76 10.57
N HIS A 171 -5.43 8.51 11.40
CA HIS A 171 -6.47 9.51 11.68
C HIS A 171 -5.92 10.68 12.50
N TYR A 172 -5.07 10.38 13.47
CA TYR A 172 -4.49 11.37 14.37
C TYR A 172 -3.13 11.91 13.90
N TRP A 173 -2.48 11.22 12.94
CA TRP A 173 -1.16 11.59 12.47
C TRP A 173 -1.23 12.34 11.13
N ASP A 174 -0.74 13.57 11.12
CA ASP A 174 -0.52 14.36 9.91
C ASP A 174 0.94 14.23 9.47
N PHE A 175 1.16 13.48 8.39
CA PHE A 175 2.51 13.22 7.86
C PHE A 175 3.03 14.34 6.94
N ARG A 176 2.28 15.43 6.78
CA ARG A 176 2.71 16.57 5.97
C ARG A 176 3.87 17.29 6.66
N GLU A 177 4.88 17.62 5.87
CA GLU A 177 5.99 18.49 6.32
C GLU A 177 5.43 19.78 6.94
N GLN A 178 5.95 20.26 8.03
CA GLN A 178 5.50 21.44 8.78
C GLN A 178 4.41 21.18 9.84
N SER A 179 4.03 19.95 10.12
CA SER A 179 3.19 19.64 11.26
C SER A 179 4.06 19.24 12.48
N GLU A 180 3.61 19.59 13.70
CA GLU A 180 4.27 19.12 14.94
C GLU A 180 4.31 17.59 14.99
N VAL A 181 3.29 16.95 14.42
CA VAL A 181 3.17 15.49 14.31
C VAL A 181 4.27 14.91 13.42
N TYR A 182 4.66 15.62 12.36
CA TYR A 182 5.75 15.21 11.50
C TYR A 182 7.09 15.09 12.23
N ASP A 183 7.40 16.05 13.10
CA ASP A 183 8.64 16.06 13.89
C ASP A 183 8.67 14.91 14.89
N VAL A 184 7.54 14.66 15.58
CA VAL A 184 7.39 13.54 16.51
C VAL A 184 7.50 12.20 15.76
N LEU A 185 6.85 12.09 14.61
CA LEU A 185 6.94 10.89 13.76
C LEU A 185 8.37 10.63 13.29
N THR A 186 9.10 11.68 12.95
CA THR A 186 10.50 11.60 12.52
C THR A 186 11.37 11.00 13.62
N LEU A 187 11.21 11.45 14.85
CA LEU A 187 11.94 10.90 16.01
C LEU A 187 11.55 9.44 16.26
N TYR A 188 10.25 9.15 16.26
CA TYR A 188 9.72 7.80 16.48
C TYR A 188 10.23 6.79 15.44
N LEU A 189 10.22 7.16 14.17
CA LEU A 189 10.70 6.29 13.10
C LEU A 189 12.22 6.08 13.15
N LYS A 190 13.00 7.10 13.52
CA LYS A 190 14.45 6.95 13.71
C LYS A 190 14.76 5.95 14.81
N ASP A 191 14.07 6.02 15.93
CA ASP A 191 14.27 5.10 17.05
C ASP A 191 13.91 3.65 16.69
N ILE A 192 12.76 3.45 16.00
CA ILE A 192 12.27 2.10 15.64
C ILE A 192 13.11 1.48 14.52
N LEU A 193 13.48 2.28 13.53
CA LEU A 193 14.24 1.80 12.37
C LEU A 193 15.76 1.77 12.62
N LEU A 194 16.20 2.14 13.83
CA LEU A 194 17.61 2.20 14.23
C LEU A 194 18.48 3.06 13.28
N LEU A 195 17.94 4.22 12.85
CA LEU A 195 18.53 5.13 11.86
C LEU A 195 19.23 6.33 12.52
#